data_85cbcd335d46fb1a3ff49ad546bf652c
#
_entry.id   85cbcd335d46fb1a3ff49ad546bf652c
#
_cell.length_a   1.000
_cell.length_b   1.000
_cell.length_c   1.000
_cell.angle_alpha   90.00
_cell.angle_beta   90.00
_cell.angle_gamma   90.00
#
_symmetry.space_group_name_H-M   'P 1'
#
loop_
_entity.id
_entity.type
_entity.pdbx_description
1 polymer ?
#
loop_
_entity_poly.entity_id
_entity_poly.type
_entity_poly.pdbx_seq_one_letter_code
_entity_poly.pdbx_strand_id
1 'polypeptide(L)'
;MDNYQIIHFNHPLKLKELSFLDIGKGIEAIDESKSTSQFKSNFQSNILPQLKKVLKMAKEDQFPIIYFSIPFLEALKKEDNNTLLEITKAVNKGKIQVIGSCYFHSFSYLCSPILFRKEAELYLKALHNFFDQKPGLFINTACLYDDTVAEIISSMGYQAIIATANPWHLAGKHSGQVYRSNTKNQFNVLLSNGDGPDDFQISLINAYGSAYEANLIDDKLGNSHQMQELFMHQSEEEHSVYAVSLPLSSPSWQHKIPDYTNNPLQKALLKQISNLVKEHASKLKEEDLKLLMLLVQPDHLLQINQTTKEDGYNNFISSMNWITDISLRNRN
;
A
#
# COMPACT_ATOMS: atom_id res chain seq x y z
N MET A 1 11.91 23.47 9.84
CA MET A 1 10.74 22.64 9.49
C MET A 1 11.18 21.64 8.43
N ASP A 2 11.23 20.39 8.80
CA ASP A 2 11.62 19.32 7.88
C ASP A 2 10.42 18.87 7.05
N ASN A 3 10.61 18.70 5.74
CA ASN A 3 9.54 18.27 4.84
C ASN A 3 9.90 16.89 4.24
N TYR A 4 9.24 15.85 4.71
CA TYR A 4 9.45 14.48 4.26
C TYR A 4 8.53 14.14 3.11
N GLN A 5 9.09 13.81 1.95
CA GLN A 5 8.36 13.29 0.81
C GLN A 5 8.41 11.76 0.81
N ILE A 6 7.25 11.13 0.84
CA ILE A 6 7.11 9.68 0.70
C ILE A 6 6.64 9.38 -0.71
N ILE A 7 7.49 8.70 -1.46
CA ILE A 7 7.30 8.46 -2.89
C ILE A 7 6.76 7.05 -3.10
N HIS A 8 5.65 6.94 -3.79
CA HIS A 8 4.97 5.68 -4.08
C HIS A 8 5.14 5.24 -5.53
N PHE A 9 5.53 3.99 -5.71
CA PHE A 9 5.52 3.30 -7.01
C PHE A 9 4.66 2.04 -6.93
N ASN A 10 3.53 2.03 -7.62
CA ASN A 10 2.63 0.89 -7.66
C ASN A 10 2.43 0.38 -9.09
N HIS A 11 2.49 -0.93 -9.30
CA HIS A 11 2.09 -1.57 -10.54
C HIS A 11 0.90 -2.48 -10.28
N PRO A 12 -0.35 -2.00 -10.53
CA PRO A 12 -1.53 -2.82 -10.37
C PRO A 12 -1.56 -3.91 -11.44
N LEU A 13 -1.75 -5.15 -11.02
CA LEU A 13 -1.88 -6.28 -11.92
C LEU A 13 -3.29 -6.36 -12.50
N LYS A 14 -3.39 -6.77 -13.75
CA LYS A 14 -4.67 -7.02 -14.43
C LYS A 14 -5.10 -8.46 -14.20
N LEU A 15 -6.38 -8.62 -13.87
CA LEU A 15 -7.00 -9.93 -13.73
C LEU A 15 -7.64 -10.36 -15.06
N LYS A 16 -7.58 -11.65 -15.33
CA LYS A 16 -8.37 -12.26 -16.41
C LYS A 16 -9.84 -12.35 -15.98
N GLU A 17 -10.73 -12.17 -16.91
CA GLU A 17 -12.13 -12.49 -16.69
C GLU A 17 -12.30 -14.00 -16.57
N LEU A 18 -12.98 -14.42 -15.50
CA LEU A 18 -13.33 -15.82 -15.30
C LEU A 18 -14.82 -16.02 -15.57
N SER A 19 -15.15 -16.83 -16.57
CA SER A 19 -16.53 -17.21 -16.81
C SER A 19 -16.98 -18.28 -15.82
N PHE A 20 -18.29 -18.40 -15.61
CA PHE A 20 -18.85 -19.49 -14.78
C PHE A 20 -18.44 -20.89 -15.29
N LEU A 21 -18.31 -21.05 -16.61
CA LEU A 21 -17.92 -22.32 -17.22
C LEU A 21 -16.44 -22.68 -17.02
N ASP A 22 -15.64 -21.75 -16.53
CA ASP A 22 -14.20 -21.92 -16.35
C ASP A 22 -13.82 -22.21 -14.89
N ILE A 23 -14.78 -22.16 -13.98
CA ILE A 23 -14.57 -22.50 -12.57
C ILE A 23 -14.09 -23.95 -12.44
N GLY A 24 -13.05 -24.18 -11.65
CA GLY A 24 -12.44 -25.49 -11.44
C GLY A 24 -11.45 -25.95 -12.51
N LYS A 25 -11.21 -25.15 -13.56
CA LYS A 25 -10.27 -25.52 -14.65
C LYS A 25 -8.80 -25.16 -14.36
N GLY A 26 -8.51 -24.55 -13.21
CA GLY A 26 -7.13 -24.16 -12.86
C GLY A 26 -6.57 -23.03 -13.73
N ILE A 27 -7.40 -22.09 -14.15
CA ILE A 27 -6.98 -20.93 -14.95
C ILE A 27 -6.14 -20.01 -14.07
N GLU A 28 -5.05 -19.51 -14.64
CA GLU A 28 -4.22 -18.50 -13.99
C GLU A 28 -4.92 -17.14 -13.96
N ALA A 29 -5.05 -16.53 -12.76
CA ALA A 29 -5.87 -15.33 -12.56
C ALA A 29 -5.25 -14.06 -13.16
N ILE A 30 -3.92 -13.95 -13.19
CA ILE A 30 -3.23 -12.75 -13.66
C ILE A 30 -3.16 -12.75 -15.18
N ASP A 31 -3.54 -11.63 -15.79
CA ASP A 31 -3.27 -11.34 -17.20
C ASP A 31 -1.87 -10.74 -17.34
N GLU A 32 -0.86 -11.62 -17.40
CA GLU A 32 0.56 -11.23 -17.53
C GLU A 32 0.80 -10.37 -18.79
N SER A 33 0.11 -10.66 -19.89
CA SER A 33 0.27 -9.92 -21.14
C SER A 33 -0.18 -8.47 -20.99
N LYS A 34 -1.38 -8.25 -20.46
CA LYS A 34 -1.91 -6.90 -20.23
C LYS A 34 -1.11 -6.15 -19.17
N SER A 35 -0.75 -6.80 -18.06
CA SER A 35 0.04 -6.21 -16.98
C SER A 35 1.43 -5.76 -17.48
N THR A 36 2.13 -6.63 -18.20
CA THR A 36 3.45 -6.33 -18.78
C THR A 36 3.38 -5.23 -19.84
N SER A 37 2.39 -5.27 -20.71
CA SER A 37 2.19 -4.24 -21.75
C SER A 37 1.94 -2.87 -21.13
N GLN A 38 1.11 -2.80 -20.07
CA GLN A 38 0.86 -1.55 -19.34
C GLN A 38 2.13 -1.00 -18.70
N PHE A 39 2.95 -1.85 -18.07
CA PHE A 39 4.21 -1.41 -17.46
C PHE A 39 5.16 -0.85 -18.53
N LYS A 40 5.40 -1.61 -19.59
CA LYS A 40 6.30 -1.23 -20.69
C LYS A 40 5.90 0.07 -21.36
N SER A 41 4.60 0.28 -21.63
CA SER A 41 4.12 1.50 -22.28
C SER A 41 4.38 2.76 -21.44
N ASN A 42 4.45 2.64 -20.12
CA ASN A 42 4.70 3.75 -19.20
C ASN A 42 6.18 3.85 -18.77
N PHE A 43 7.00 2.85 -19.07
CA PHE A 43 8.34 2.76 -18.50
C PHE A 43 9.22 3.96 -18.89
N GLN A 44 9.39 4.21 -20.17
CA GLN A 44 10.29 5.25 -20.66
C GLN A 44 9.76 6.67 -20.40
N SER A 45 8.45 6.88 -20.52
CA SER A 45 7.83 8.20 -20.43
C SER A 45 7.58 8.66 -18.99
N ASN A 46 7.24 7.74 -18.08
CA ASN A 46 6.79 8.08 -16.75
C ASN A 46 7.66 7.45 -15.63
N ILE A 47 7.91 6.13 -15.68
CA ILE A 47 8.53 5.41 -14.56
C ILE A 47 10.02 5.74 -14.47
N LEU A 48 10.77 5.53 -15.54
CA LEU A 48 12.22 5.70 -15.53
C LEU A 48 12.66 7.13 -15.20
N PRO A 49 12.02 8.21 -15.70
CA PRO A 49 12.34 9.57 -15.30
C PRO A 49 12.17 9.80 -13.79
N GLN A 50 11.12 9.26 -13.17
CA GLN A 50 10.90 9.40 -11.74
C GLN A 50 11.93 8.61 -10.92
N LEU A 51 12.27 7.38 -11.33
CA LEU A 51 13.33 6.59 -10.69
C LEU A 51 14.70 7.27 -10.78
N LYS A 52 15.01 7.92 -11.92
CA LYS A 52 16.24 8.71 -12.08
C LYS A 52 16.30 9.91 -11.15
N LYS A 53 15.16 10.58 -10.89
CA LYS A 53 15.09 11.65 -9.89
C LYS A 53 15.39 11.12 -8.49
N VAL A 54 14.79 10.00 -8.10
CA VAL A 54 15.09 9.35 -6.82
C VAL A 54 16.56 9.02 -6.68
N LEU A 55 17.17 8.43 -7.70
CA LEU A 55 18.61 8.11 -7.69
C LEU A 55 19.49 9.36 -7.64
N LYS A 56 19.06 10.48 -8.26
CA LYS A 56 19.72 11.77 -8.15
C LYS A 56 19.65 12.29 -6.72
N MET A 57 18.46 12.32 -6.11
CA MET A 57 18.27 12.70 -4.70
C MET A 57 19.18 11.90 -3.76
N ALA A 58 19.26 10.57 -3.96
CA ALA A 58 20.13 9.70 -3.18
C ALA A 58 21.63 10.02 -3.35
N LYS A 59 22.07 10.46 -4.53
CA LYS A 59 23.46 10.89 -4.79
C LYS A 59 23.77 12.26 -4.15
N GLU A 60 22.77 13.11 -3.99
CA GLU A 60 22.86 14.43 -3.38
C GLU A 60 22.60 14.43 -1.86
N ASP A 61 22.54 13.24 -1.24
CA ASP A 61 22.30 13.04 0.19
C ASP A 61 20.98 13.61 0.71
N GLN A 62 19.93 13.54 -0.12
CA GLN A 62 18.60 14.01 0.19
C GLN A 62 17.67 12.94 0.78
N PHE A 63 18.15 11.73 1.03
CA PHE A 63 17.47 10.61 1.69
C PHE A 63 16.01 10.38 1.27
N PRO A 64 15.72 10.12 -0.03
CA PRO A 64 14.35 9.86 -0.46
C PRO A 64 13.75 8.67 0.25
N ILE A 65 12.46 8.78 0.60
CA ILE A 65 11.68 7.74 1.28
C ILE A 65 10.73 7.14 0.26
N ILE A 66 10.77 5.83 0.10
CA ILE A 66 10.03 5.16 -0.97
C ILE A 66 9.29 3.94 -0.44
N TYR A 67 8.12 3.70 -0.98
CA TYR A 67 7.49 2.38 -0.91
C TYR A 67 7.05 1.91 -2.30
N PHE A 68 7.25 0.62 -2.53
CA PHE A 68 6.94 -0.06 -3.78
C PHE A 68 5.85 -1.10 -3.54
N SER A 69 4.93 -1.31 -4.48
CA SER A 69 4.26 -2.61 -4.51
C SER A 69 5.24 -3.68 -5.00
N ILE A 70 5.09 -4.91 -4.54
CA ILE A 70 5.99 -6.01 -4.98
C ILE A 70 5.86 -6.28 -6.49
N PRO A 71 4.64 -6.27 -7.09
CA PRO A 71 4.52 -6.35 -8.54
C PRO A 71 5.30 -5.28 -9.30
N PHE A 72 5.45 -4.07 -8.74
CA PHE A 72 6.28 -3.04 -9.35
C PHE A 72 7.76 -3.45 -9.38
N LEU A 73 8.31 -3.96 -8.27
CA LEU A 73 9.70 -4.41 -8.20
C LEU A 73 9.96 -5.60 -9.14
N GLU A 74 9.00 -6.53 -9.23
CA GLU A 74 9.07 -7.67 -10.15
C GLU A 74 9.04 -7.23 -11.61
N ALA A 75 8.19 -6.29 -11.96
CA ALA A 75 8.12 -5.71 -13.31
C ALA A 75 9.38 -4.92 -13.64
N LEU A 76 9.89 -4.11 -12.72
CA LEU A 76 11.14 -3.36 -12.89
C LEU A 76 12.33 -4.30 -13.09
N LYS A 77 12.40 -5.40 -12.33
CA LYS A 77 13.43 -6.43 -12.49
C LYS A 77 13.43 -7.05 -13.88
N LYS A 78 12.23 -7.28 -14.45
CA LYS A 78 12.08 -7.84 -15.81
C LYS A 78 12.42 -6.82 -16.89
N GLU A 79 12.06 -5.54 -16.71
CA GLU A 79 12.21 -4.50 -17.73
C GLU A 79 13.57 -3.82 -17.71
N ASP A 80 14.07 -3.46 -16.52
CA ASP A 80 15.36 -2.80 -16.32
C ASP A 80 16.00 -3.19 -14.98
N ASN A 81 16.64 -4.35 -14.97
CA ASN A 81 17.34 -4.85 -13.79
C ASN A 81 18.51 -3.95 -13.37
N ASN A 82 19.10 -3.18 -14.29
CA ASN A 82 20.22 -2.30 -13.95
C ASN A 82 19.77 -1.16 -13.04
N THR A 83 18.63 -0.51 -13.38
CA THR A 83 18.03 0.51 -12.52
C THR A 83 17.65 -0.07 -11.15
N LEU A 84 17.08 -1.29 -11.09
CA LEU A 84 16.79 -1.94 -9.81
C LEU A 84 18.07 -2.18 -8.98
N LEU A 85 19.16 -2.64 -9.59
CA LEU A 85 20.45 -2.84 -8.91
C LEU A 85 21.04 -1.51 -8.38
N GLU A 86 20.88 -0.40 -9.12
CA GLU A 86 21.30 0.93 -8.62
C GLU A 86 20.48 1.34 -7.39
N ILE A 87 19.17 1.16 -7.43
CA ILE A 87 18.27 1.41 -6.28
C ILE A 87 18.68 0.53 -5.09
N THR A 88 18.89 -0.78 -5.31
CA THR A 88 19.30 -1.72 -4.26
C THR A 88 20.63 -1.29 -3.62
N LYS A 89 21.61 -0.86 -4.41
CA LYS A 89 22.88 -0.34 -3.90
C LYS A 89 22.69 0.92 -3.06
N ALA A 90 21.80 1.83 -3.48
CA ALA A 90 21.52 3.06 -2.73
C ALA A 90 20.79 2.77 -1.42
N VAL A 91 19.82 1.84 -1.43
CA VAL A 91 19.12 1.36 -0.22
C VAL A 91 20.11 0.73 0.76
N ASN A 92 20.97 -0.18 0.32
CA ASN A 92 21.95 -0.86 1.20
C ASN A 92 23.03 0.09 1.75
N LYS A 93 23.24 1.24 1.10
CA LYS A 93 24.11 2.32 1.60
C LYS A 93 23.37 3.30 2.54
N GLY A 94 22.10 3.11 2.81
CA GLY A 94 21.29 4.02 3.60
C GLY A 94 20.97 5.37 2.93
N LYS A 95 21.18 5.49 1.59
CA LYS A 95 20.90 6.70 0.83
C LYS A 95 19.45 6.79 0.36
N ILE A 96 18.74 5.67 0.33
CA ILE A 96 17.29 5.56 0.09
C ILE A 96 16.70 4.81 1.27
N GLN A 97 15.66 5.36 1.87
CA GLN A 97 14.88 4.69 2.90
C GLN A 97 13.69 3.99 2.26
N VAL A 98 13.64 2.66 2.37
CA VAL A 98 12.46 1.89 1.95
C VAL A 98 11.59 1.61 3.16
N ILE A 99 10.28 1.84 3.04
CA ILE A 99 9.30 1.60 4.10
C ILE A 99 8.39 0.43 3.76
N GLY A 100 7.83 -0.21 4.79
CA GLY A 100 6.89 -1.31 4.67
C GLY A 100 5.54 -0.87 4.13
N SER A 101 4.85 -1.76 3.42
CA SER A 101 3.52 -1.52 2.88
C SER A 101 2.77 -2.85 2.63
N CYS A 102 1.71 -2.82 1.83
CA CYS A 102 0.96 -3.97 1.37
C CYS A 102 1.54 -4.54 0.07
N TYR A 103 1.56 -5.88 -0.08
CA TYR A 103 2.18 -6.58 -1.22
C TYR A 103 1.67 -6.09 -2.58
N PHE A 104 0.36 -6.04 -2.73
CA PHE A 104 -0.33 -5.58 -3.94
C PHE A 104 -0.85 -4.14 -3.84
N HIS A 105 -0.56 -3.45 -2.74
CA HIS A 105 -1.19 -2.16 -2.42
C HIS A 105 -2.72 -2.30 -2.42
N SER A 106 -3.24 -3.30 -1.73
CA SER A 106 -4.67 -3.67 -1.74
C SER A 106 -5.42 -3.12 -0.51
N PHE A 107 -6.74 -3.13 -0.58
CA PHE A 107 -7.63 -2.83 0.56
C PHE A 107 -7.98 -4.10 1.37
N SER A 108 -7.03 -5.03 1.53
CA SER A 108 -7.22 -6.28 2.28
C SER A 108 -7.74 -6.06 3.71
N TYR A 109 -7.35 -4.94 4.36
CA TYR A 109 -7.83 -4.57 5.70
C TYR A 109 -9.35 -4.36 5.74
N LEU A 110 -9.95 -3.76 4.69
CA LEU A 110 -11.41 -3.55 4.63
C LEU A 110 -12.20 -4.87 4.56
N CYS A 111 -11.55 -5.96 4.14
CA CYS A 111 -12.14 -7.28 4.14
C CYS A 111 -11.91 -8.02 5.46
N SER A 112 -10.66 -8.04 5.92
CA SER A 112 -10.29 -8.84 7.09
C SER A 112 -8.92 -8.43 7.64
N PRO A 113 -8.81 -8.20 8.95
CA PRO A 113 -7.52 -8.02 9.63
C PRO A 113 -6.55 -9.20 9.40
N ILE A 114 -7.09 -10.42 9.24
CA ILE A 114 -6.28 -11.62 8.94
C ILE A 114 -5.66 -11.51 7.56
N LEU A 115 -6.45 -11.15 6.54
CA LEU A 115 -5.96 -10.99 5.16
C LEU A 115 -4.92 -9.88 5.08
N PHE A 116 -5.15 -8.76 5.76
CA PHE A 116 -4.21 -7.65 5.85
C PHE A 116 -2.88 -8.07 6.47
N ARG A 117 -2.92 -8.77 7.62
CA ARG A 117 -1.70 -9.29 8.26
C ARG A 117 -0.91 -10.17 7.28
N LYS A 118 -1.59 -11.08 6.58
CA LYS A 118 -0.95 -11.96 5.59
C LYS A 118 -0.33 -11.18 4.44
N GLU A 119 -0.98 -10.14 3.95
CA GLU A 119 -0.43 -9.28 2.90
C GLU A 119 0.84 -8.56 3.36
N ALA A 120 0.82 -7.98 4.57
CA ALA A 120 1.99 -7.32 5.15
C ALA A 120 3.15 -8.30 5.42
N GLU A 121 2.86 -9.55 5.87
CA GLU A 121 3.85 -10.61 6.03
C GLU A 121 4.50 -10.99 4.69
N LEU A 122 3.69 -11.17 3.64
CA LEU A 122 4.18 -11.47 2.28
C LEU A 122 5.03 -10.32 1.73
N TYR A 123 4.61 -9.09 1.98
CA TYR A 123 5.39 -7.90 1.59
C TYR A 123 6.77 -7.91 2.24
N LEU A 124 6.83 -8.08 3.57
CA LEU A 124 8.08 -8.07 4.31
C LEU A 124 9.06 -9.15 3.83
N LYS A 125 8.54 -10.37 3.59
CA LYS A 125 9.32 -11.48 3.04
C LYS A 125 9.86 -11.16 1.64
N ALA A 126 9.03 -10.62 0.76
CA ALA A 126 9.44 -10.27 -0.60
C ALA A 126 10.42 -9.10 -0.62
N LEU A 127 10.18 -8.06 0.20
CA LEU A 127 11.06 -6.91 0.30
C LEU A 127 12.48 -7.30 0.75
N HIS A 128 12.58 -8.20 1.72
CA HIS A 128 13.87 -8.74 2.17
C HIS A 128 14.64 -9.40 1.01
N ASN A 129 13.98 -10.09 0.09
CA ASN A 129 14.63 -10.69 -1.07
C ASN A 129 15.16 -9.65 -2.07
N PHE A 130 14.60 -8.44 -2.11
CA PHE A 130 15.07 -7.36 -3.00
C PHE A 130 16.18 -6.52 -2.36
N PHE A 131 16.08 -6.21 -1.06
CA PHE A 131 16.90 -5.19 -0.43
C PHE A 131 17.68 -5.68 0.81
N ASP A 132 17.48 -6.93 1.27
CA ASP A 132 18.09 -7.48 2.49
C ASP A 132 17.92 -6.56 3.72
N GLN A 133 16.77 -5.89 3.82
CA GLN A 133 16.46 -4.95 4.88
C GLN A 133 15.09 -5.22 5.49
N LYS A 134 14.97 -4.90 6.78
CA LYS A 134 13.68 -4.87 7.50
C LYS A 134 13.30 -3.41 7.74
N PRO A 135 12.22 -2.90 7.11
CA PRO A 135 11.80 -1.52 7.31
C PRO A 135 11.27 -1.30 8.73
N GLY A 136 11.62 -0.17 9.34
CA GLY A 136 11.09 0.24 10.63
C GLY A 136 9.75 0.96 10.55
N LEU A 137 9.46 1.57 9.40
CA LEU A 137 8.23 2.33 9.13
C LEU A 137 7.28 1.51 8.26
N PHE A 138 5.98 1.71 8.46
CA PHE A 138 4.92 1.12 7.64
C PHE A 138 3.95 2.19 7.13
N ILE A 139 3.45 2.01 5.92
CA ILE A 139 2.33 2.77 5.35
C ILE A 139 1.31 1.81 4.75
N ASN A 140 0.04 1.96 5.12
CA ASN A 140 -1.04 1.18 4.54
C ASN A 140 -1.54 1.84 3.25
N THR A 141 -2.24 1.07 2.41
CA THR A 141 -2.93 1.56 1.22
C THR A 141 -3.82 2.75 1.56
N ALA A 142 -3.66 3.86 0.82
CA ALA A 142 -4.35 5.13 1.07
C ALA A 142 -4.19 5.67 2.50
N CYS A 143 -3.07 5.38 3.18
CA CYS A 143 -2.87 5.68 4.60
C CYS A 143 -4.01 5.19 5.51
N LEU A 144 -4.66 4.10 5.14
CA LEU A 144 -5.76 3.53 5.91
C LEU A 144 -5.27 3.17 7.31
N TYR A 145 -5.86 3.76 8.33
CA TYR A 145 -5.44 3.65 9.71
C TYR A 145 -6.62 3.57 10.66
N ASP A 146 -6.52 2.69 11.63
CA ASP A 146 -7.20 2.68 12.92
C ASP A 146 -6.32 1.98 13.97
N ASP A 147 -6.78 1.92 15.21
CA ASP A 147 -6.03 1.31 16.32
C ASP A 147 -5.76 -0.20 16.09
N THR A 148 -6.64 -0.91 15.34
CA THR A 148 -6.43 -2.33 15.01
C THR A 148 -5.29 -2.50 14.01
N VAL A 149 -5.17 -1.62 13.00
CA VAL A 149 -4.04 -1.60 12.07
C VAL A 149 -2.74 -1.38 12.84
N ALA A 150 -2.72 -0.40 13.78
CA ALA A 150 -1.55 -0.14 14.61
C ALA A 150 -1.13 -1.36 15.44
N GLU A 151 -2.10 -2.07 16.05
CA GLU A 151 -1.85 -3.29 16.82
C GLU A 151 -1.23 -4.40 15.96
N ILE A 152 -1.76 -4.62 14.75
CA ILE A 152 -1.24 -5.63 13.83
C ILE A 152 0.20 -5.29 13.44
N ILE A 153 0.46 -4.07 13.00
CA ILE A 153 1.76 -3.65 12.47
C ILE A 153 2.82 -3.60 13.57
N SER A 154 2.48 -3.11 14.77
CA SER A 154 3.40 -3.14 15.91
C SER A 154 3.78 -4.56 16.31
N SER A 155 2.82 -5.52 16.26
CA SER A 155 3.10 -6.94 16.54
C SER A 155 4.03 -7.61 15.53
N MET A 156 4.17 -7.04 14.32
CA MET A 156 5.10 -7.50 13.28
C MET A 156 6.52 -6.92 13.45
N GLY A 157 6.72 -6.07 14.46
CA GLY A 157 8.01 -5.48 14.81
C GLY A 157 8.38 -4.23 14.01
N TYR A 158 7.42 -3.55 13.41
CA TYR A 158 7.60 -2.18 12.94
C TYR A 158 7.69 -1.22 14.14
N GLN A 159 8.30 -0.06 13.93
CA GLN A 159 8.55 0.95 14.96
C GLN A 159 7.54 2.10 14.88
N ALA A 160 7.04 2.39 13.68
CA ALA A 160 6.05 3.44 13.47
C ALA A 160 5.18 3.15 12.24
N ILE A 161 4.00 3.79 12.20
CA ILE A 161 3.08 3.80 11.07
C ILE A 161 2.80 5.23 10.62
N ILE A 162 2.65 5.40 9.31
CA ILE A 162 2.22 6.65 8.70
C ILE A 162 0.71 6.59 8.50
N ALA A 163 0.01 7.56 9.09
CA ALA A 163 -1.43 7.75 9.00
C ALA A 163 -1.74 9.13 8.41
N THR A 164 -3.02 9.41 8.14
CA THR A 164 -3.44 10.75 7.73
C THR A 164 -3.84 11.60 8.93
N ALA A 165 -3.48 12.86 8.93
CA ALA A 165 -3.96 13.82 9.91
C ALA A 165 -5.48 14.03 9.73
N ASN A 166 -6.23 13.95 10.83
CA ASN A 166 -7.64 14.26 10.85
C ASN A 166 -7.93 15.24 11.98
N PRO A 167 -8.42 16.45 11.68
CA PRO A 167 -8.62 17.51 12.68
C PRO A 167 -9.49 17.07 13.87
N TRP A 168 -10.48 16.21 13.66
CA TRP A 168 -11.34 15.71 14.74
C TRP A 168 -10.59 14.86 15.76
N HIS A 169 -9.62 14.05 15.31
CA HIS A 169 -8.81 13.20 16.17
C HIS A 169 -7.61 13.93 16.76
N LEU A 170 -7.20 15.04 16.16
CA LEU A 170 -6.12 15.89 16.68
C LEU A 170 -6.57 16.72 17.88
N ALA A 171 -7.86 17.01 18.03
CA ALA A 171 -8.41 17.79 19.15
C ALA A 171 -7.68 19.12 19.39
N GLY A 172 -7.33 19.84 18.31
CA GLY A 172 -6.62 21.11 18.35
C GLY A 172 -5.09 21.02 18.46
N LYS A 173 -4.52 19.82 18.43
CA LYS A 173 -3.06 19.61 18.38
C LYS A 173 -2.54 19.66 16.95
N HIS A 174 -1.23 19.82 16.78
CA HIS A 174 -0.54 19.91 15.49
C HIS A 174 -0.20 18.53 14.93
N SER A 175 -0.17 18.37 13.61
CA SER A 175 0.16 17.11 12.93
C SER A 175 1.66 16.79 12.89
N GLY A 176 2.51 17.78 12.96
CA GLY A 176 3.96 17.66 12.82
C GLY A 176 4.69 17.22 14.09
N GLN A 177 4.07 16.37 14.88
CA GLN A 177 4.67 15.70 16.04
C GLN A 177 4.44 14.19 15.96
N VAL A 178 5.22 13.41 16.72
CA VAL A 178 5.02 11.98 16.84
C VAL A 178 3.90 11.70 17.84
N TYR A 179 2.91 10.95 17.41
CA TYR A 179 1.81 10.49 18.24
C TYR A 179 2.03 9.05 18.74
N ARG A 180 1.28 8.64 19.72
CA ARG A 180 1.14 7.25 20.16
C ARG A 180 -0.22 6.71 19.76
N SER A 181 -0.26 5.48 19.29
CA SER A 181 -1.53 4.78 19.08
C SER A 181 -2.25 4.51 20.39
N ASN A 182 -3.57 4.38 20.34
CA ASN A 182 -4.38 3.96 21.49
C ASN A 182 -4.37 2.43 21.65
N THR A 183 -3.17 1.83 21.58
CA THR A 183 -2.95 0.39 21.77
C THR A 183 -2.10 0.15 23.01
N LYS A 184 -2.10 -1.09 23.51
CA LYS A 184 -1.29 -1.46 24.69
C LYS A 184 0.20 -1.15 24.52
N ASN A 185 0.71 -1.22 23.30
CA ASN A 185 2.13 -1.01 23.00
C ASN A 185 2.49 0.45 22.74
N GLN A 186 1.53 1.36 22.78
CA GLN A 186 1.74 2.79 22.48
C GLN A 186 2.63 3.02 21.25
N PHE A 187 2.23 2.41 20.16
CA PHE A 187 2.99 2.39 18.91
C PHE A 187 3.09 3.79 18.28
N ASN A 188 4.24 4.13 17.69
CA ASN A 188 4.43 5.45 17.08
C ASN A 188 3.54 5.66 15.86
N VAL A 189 2.90 6.84 15.78
CA VAL A 189 2.07 7.27 14.65
C VAL A 189 2.58 8.61 14.14
N LEU A 190 2.95 8.63 12.87
CA LEU A 190 3.37 9.83 12.13
C LEU A 190 2.23 10.27 11.22
N LEU A 191 1.92 11.56 11.20
CA LEU A 191 0.76 12.06 10.46
C LEU A 191 1.17 12.79 9.17
N SER A 192 0.58 12.39 8.06
CA SER A 192 0.71 13.05 6.76
C SER A 192 -0.41 14.08 6.53
N ASN A 193 -0.15 15.06 5.67
CA ASN A 193 -1.14 16.05 5.21
C ASN A 193 -1.78 16.87 6.34
N GLY A 194 -1.02 17.23 7.36
CA GLY A 194 -1.47 18.14 8.39
C GLY A 194 -1.22 19.60 8.01
N ASP A 195 -2.09 20.49 8.49
CA ASP A 195 -1.94 21.93 8.37
C ASP A 195 -1.47 22.49 9.73
N GLY A 196 -0.44 23.35 9.72
CA GLY A 196 0.01 24.06 10.92
C GLY A 196 1.50 24.37 10.97
N PRO A 197 1.96 25.14 11.96
CA PRO A 197 3.36 25.39 12.25
C PRO A 197 3.92 24.16 12.98
N ASP A 198 4.35 23.18 12.22
CA ASP A 198 4.74 21.88 12.71
C ASP A 198 6.26 21.70 12.71
N ASP A 199 6.79 20.82 13.57
CA ASP A 199 8.22 20.49 13.60
C ASP A 199 8.64 19.80 12.30
N PHE A 200 7.72 19.01 11.70
CA PHE A 200 7.92 18.40 10.39
C PHE A 200 6.59 18.26 9.63
N GLN A 201 6.68 18.12 8.30
CA GLN A 201 5.57 17.78 7.42
C GLN A 201 5.84 16.49 6.66
N ILE A 202 4.80 15.70 6.41
CA ILE A 202 4.88 14.49 5.58
C ILE A 202 3.92 14.66 4.41
N SER A 203 4.45 14.65 3.21
CA SER A 203 3.71 14.67 1.96
C SER A 203 3.82 13.33 1.22
N LEU A 204 2.72 12.91 0.58
CA LEU A 204 2.65 11.67 -0.19
C LEU A 204 2.68 12.00 -1.67
N ILE A 205 3.61 11.38 -2.39
CA ILE A 205 3.77 11.55 -3.84
C ILE A 205 3.52 10.21 -4.52
N ASN A 206 2.49 10.16 -5.34
CA ASN A 206 2.23 9.01 -6.18
C ASN A 206 3.00 9.15 -7.50
N ALA A 207 4.20 8.59 -7.57
CA ALA A 207 5.07 8.71 -8.73
C ALA A 207 4.62 7.80 -9.90
N TYR A 208 4.00 6.67 -9.60
CA TYR A 208 3.42 5.77 -10.58
C TYR A 208 2.32 4.89 -9.97
N GLY A 209 1.16 4.86 -10.65
CA GLY A 209 0.03 3.99 -10.30
C GLY A 209 -1.15 4.32 -11.21
N SER A 210 -2.00 3.36 -11.55
CA SER A 210 -3.07 3.59 -12.53
C SER A 210 -4.37 4.11 -11.91
N ALA A 211 -4.64 3.84 -10.63
CA ALA A 211 -5.81 4.37 -9.93
C ALA A 211 -5.64 5.82 -9.45
N TYR A 212 -4.46 6.39 -9.63
CA TYR A 212 -4.10 7.71 -9.11
C TYR A 212 -3.41 8.53 -10.20
N GLU A 213 -3.64 9.83 -10.20
CA GLU A 213 -2.85 10.73 -11.02
C GLU A 213 -1.40 10.70 -10.54
N ALA A 214 -0.48 10.48 -11.49
CA ALA A 214 0.94 10.49 -11.19
C ALA A 214 1.39 11.94 -10.91
N ASN A 215 1.96 12.16 -9.74
CA ASN A 215 2.55 13.43 -9.36
C ASN A 215 4.05 13.42 -9.68
N LEU A 216 4.57 14.55 -10.13
CA LEU A 216 6.00 14.70 -10.37
C LEU A 216 6.72 14.84 -9.03
N ILE A 217 7.79 14.07 -8.86
CA ILE A 217 8.71 14.23 -7.73
C ILE A 217 9.38 15.60 -7.86
N ASP A 218 9.33 16.40 -6.80
CA ASP A 218 10.13 17.61 -6.70
C ASP A 218 11.50 17.26 -6.09
N ASP A 219 12.51 17.17 -6.95
CA ASP A 219 13.88 16.82 -6.55
C ASP A 219 14.62 17.96 -5.84
N LYS A 220 13.98 19.11 -5.63
CA LYS A 220 14.51 20.22 -4.81
C LYS A 220 14.09 20.12 -3.35
N LEU A 221 13.03 19.35 -3.05
CA LEU A 221 12.54 19.09 -1.70
C LEU A 221 13.11 17.76 -1.21
N GLY A 222 14.36 17.77 -0.80
CA GLY A 222 15.01 16.59 -0.20
C GLY A 222 14.89 16.58 1.32
N ASN A 223 14.97 15.39 1.90
CA ASN A 223 15.01 15.21 3.35
C ASN A 223 16.45 15.44 3.84
N SER A 224 16.64 16.25 4.88
CA SER A 224 17.96 16.47 5.50
C SER A 224 18.41 15.26 6.30
N HIS A 225 17.48 14.45 6.82
CA HIS A 225 17.69 13.31 7.69
C HIS A 225 16.78 12.14 7.32
N GLN A 226 17.13 10.94 7.81
CA GLN A 226 16.25 9.79 7.71
C GLN A 226 15.04 9.96 8.64
N MET A 227 13.83 9.67 8.15
CA MET A 227 12.61 9.79 8.96
C MET A 227 12.64 8.92 10.23
N GLN A 228 13.42 7.85 10.26
CA GLN A 228 13.61 7.02 11.45
C GLN A 228 14.17 7.81 12.63
N GLU A 229 14.93 8.85 12.40
CA GLU A 229 15.51 9.69 13.45
C GLU A 229 14.45 10.45 14.25
N LEU A 230 13.28 10.74 13.63
CA LEU A 230 12.18 11.46 14.28
C LEU A 230 11.67 10.79 15.57
N PHE A 231 11.70 9.44 15.63
CA PHE A 231 11.18 8.71 16.79
C PHE A 231 12.26 7.95 17.58
N MET A 232 13.52 7.97 17.13
CA MET A 232 14.61 7.34 17.87
C MET A 232 15.21 8.24 18.97
N HIS A 233 15.07 9.55 18.82
CA HIS A 233 15.67 10.54 19.73
C HIS A 233 14.65 11.27 20.61
N GLN A 234 13.36 10.92 20.54
CA GLN A 234 12.36 11.56 21.39
C GLN A 234 12.45 11.03 22.82
N SER A 235 12.71 11.97 23.74
CA SER A 235 12.60 11.76 25.17
C SER A 235 11.21 11.27 25.57
N GLU A 236 11.09 10.63 26.75
CA GLU A 236 9.83 10.11 27.33
C GLU A 236 8.82 11.22 27.73
N GLU A 237 8.86 12.39 27.10
CA GLU A 237 7.83 13.42 27.27
C GLU A 237 6.47 12.87 26.84
N GLU A 238 5.41 13.26 27.55
CA GLU A 238 4.03 12.81 27.32
C GLU A 238 3.61 12.97 25.85
N HIS A 239 3.74 11.89 25.08
CA HIS A 239 3.27 11.87 23.69
C HIS A 239 1.74 11.91 23.66
N SER A 240 1.23 12.73 22.76
CA SER A 240 -0.20 12.77 22.48
C SER A 240 -0.68 11.45 21.86
N VAL A 241 -1.85 10.98 22.30
CA VAL A 241 -2.48 9.78 21.74
C VAL A 241 -3.31 10.15 20.52
N TYR A 242 -3.13 9.39 19.42
CA TYR A 242 -3.95 9.46 18.22
C TYR A 242 -4.88 8.26 18.18
N ALA A 243 -6.05 8.41 18.82
CA ALA A 243 -7.03 7.34 18.95
C ALA A 243 -8.01 7.34 17.78
N VAL A 244 -8.07 6.25 17.03
CA VAL A 244 -8.93 6.10 15.85
C VAL A 244 -9.61 4.73 15.90
N SER A 245 -10.93 4.73 16.16
CA SER A 245 -11.72 3.51 16.26
C SER A 245 -12.33 3.05 14.93
N LEU A 246 -12.46 3.94 13.96
CA LEU A 246 -12.96 3.64 12.60
C LEU A 246 -11.91 4.00 11.55
N PRO A 247 -11.75 3.17 10.51
CA PRO A 247 -10.72 3.40 9.51
C PRO A 247 -10.79 4.77 8.85
N LEU A 248 -9.68 5.50 8.89
CA LEU A 248 -9.47 6.77 8.19
C LEU A 248 -8.54 6.56 7.01
N SER A 249 -8.69 7.37 5.96
CA SER A 249 -7.78 7.39 4.81
C SER A 249 -7.34 8.80 4.45
N SER A 250 -6.22 8.90 3.75
CA SER A 250 -5.70 10.19 3.30
C SER A 250 -6.62 10.88 2.28
N PRO A 251 -6.96 12.16 2.49
CA PRO A 251 -7.68 12.94 1.50
C PRO A 251 -6.84 13.33 0.28
N SER A 252 -5.52 13.19 0.33
CA SER A 252 -4.61 13.46 -0.80
C SER A 252 -4.67 12.40 -1.90
N TRP A 253 -5.30 11.26 -1.64
CA TRP A 253 -5.60 10.28 -2.66
C TRP A 253 -6.80 10.77 -3.48
N GLN A 254 -6.71 10.62 -4.81
CA GLN A 254 -7.74 11.07 -5.76
C GLN A 254 -9.15 10.53 -5.42
N HIS A 255 -9.20 9.34 -4.84
CA HIS A 255 -10.43 8.67 -4.43
C HIS A 255 -10.47 8.47 -2.91
N LYS A 256 -11.65 8.67 -2.32
CA LYS A 256 -11.92 8.42 -0.90
C LYS A 256 -12.34 6.96 -0.68
N ILE A 257 -12.21 6.43 0.53
CA ILE A 257 -12.69 5.07 0.87
C ILE A 257 -14.12 4.80 0.36
N PRO A 258 -15.10 5.72 0.45
CA PRO A 258 -16.42 5.49 -0.09
C PRO A 258 -16.47 5.15 -1.59
N ASP A 259 -15.52 5.64 -2.39
CA ASP A 259 -15.48 5.34 -3.82
C ASP A 259 -15.18 3.85 -4.09
N TYR A 260 -14.56 3.18 -3.12
CA TYR A 260 -14.21 1.76 -3.16
C TYR A 260 -15.20 0.86 -2.41
N THR A 261 -16.11 1.44 -1.61
CA THR A 261 -16.92 0.67 -0.66
C THR A 261 -18.40 0.99 -0.69
N ASN A 262 -18.87 2.05 -1.35
CA ASN A 262 -20.29 2.48 -1.30
C ASN A 262 -21.18 1.76 -2.30
N ASN A 263 -20.64 1.32 -3.43
CA ASN A 263 -21.41 0.57 -4.41
C ASN A 263 -21.86 -0.79 -3.81
N PRO A 264 -23.13 -1.21 -3.98
CA PRO A 264 -23.62 -2.51 -3.49
C PRO A 264 -22.80 -3.70 -3.97
N LEU A 265 -22.28 -3.68 -5.21
CA LEU A 265 -21.43 -4.75 -5.76
C LEU A 265 -20.08 -4.82 -5.06
N GLN A 266 -19.45 -3.66 -4.81
CA GLN A 266 -18.20 -3.59 -4.03
C GLN A 266 -18.43 -4.13 -2.60
N LYS A 267 -19.52 -3.72 -1.93
CA LYS A 267 -19.88 -4.22 -0.59
C LYS A 267 -20.06 -5.74 -0.58
N ALA A 268 -20.75 -6.26 -1.60
CA ALA A 268 -20.98 -7.69 -1.73
C ALA A 268 -19.64 -8.45 -1.91
N LEU A 269 -18.75 -7.94 -2.76
CA LEU A 269 -17.41 -8.51 -2.98
C LEU A 269 -16.59 -8.54 -1.69
N LEU A 270 -16.45 -7.39 -1.01
CA LEU A 270 -15.71 -7.29 0.25
C LEU A 270 -16.27 -8.24 1.32
N LYS A 271 -17.59 -8.33 1.43
CA LYS A 271 -18.27 -9.25 2.36
C LYS A 271 -18.00 -10.71 2.04
N GLN A 272 -18.05 -11.11 0.77
CA GLN A 272 -17.77 -12.49 0.37
C GLN A 272 -16.32 -12.89 0.66
N ILE A 273 -15.36 -12.01 0.37
CA ILE A 273 -13.96 -12.22 0.73
C ILE A 273 -13.80 -12.35 2.25
N SER A 274 -14.44 -11.46 3.02
CA SER A 274 -14.43 -11.52 4.50
C SER A 274 -14.96 -12.86 5.03
N ASN A 275 -16.07 -13.34 4.48
CA ASN A 275 -16.66 -14.62 4.87
C ASN A 275 -15.72 -15.79 4.53
N LEU A 276 -15.19 -15.82 3.32
CA LEU A 276 -14.27 -16.88 2.87
C LEU A 276 -13.00 -16.94 3.75
N VAL A 277 -12.42 -15.77 4.08
CA VAL A 277 -11.26 -15.73 4.95
C VAL A 277 -11.60 -16.18 6.36
N LYS A 278 -12.76 -15.80 6.94
CA LYS A 278 -13.20 -16.24 8.27
C LYS A 278 -13.39 -17.76 8.34
N GLU A 279 -13.98 -18.36 7.30
CA GLU A 279 -14.33 -19.77 7.28
C GLU A 279 -13.12 -20.67 6.97
N HIS A 280 -12.17 -20.18 6.17
CA HIS A 280 -11.11 -21.02 5.60
C HIS A 280 -9.68 -20.50 5.81
N ALA A 281 -9.46 -19.50 6.69
CA ALA A 281 -8.14 -18.84 6.86
C ALA A 281 -6.96 -19.81 7.02
N SER A 282 -7.17 -20.93 7.74
CA SER A 282 -6.13 -21.94 7.99
C SER A 282 -5.89 -22.91 6.81
N LYS A 283 -6.82 -22.97 5.86
CA LYS A 283 -6.76 -23.87 4.69
C LYS A 283 -6.35 -23.15 3.41
N LEU A 284 -6.55 -21.81 3.34
CA LEU A 284 -6.21 -21.02 2.16
C LEU A 284 -4.71 -21.08 1.88
N LYS A 285 -4.36 -21.48 0.67
CA LYS A 285 -2.97 -21.44 0.19
C LYS A 285 -2.52 -20.00 -0.07
N GLU A 286 -1.22 -19.79 -0.13
CA GLU A 286 -0.64 -18.47 -0.43
C GLU A 286 -1.18 -17.90 -1.76
N GLU A 287 -1.36 -18.75 -2.77
CA GLU A 287 -1.91 -18.36 -4.08
C GLU A 287 -3.36 -17.86 -3.99
N ASP A 288 -4.20 -18.53 -3.17
CA ASP A 288 -5.58 -18.11 -2.93
C ASP A 288 -5.64 -16.78 -2.18
N LEU A 289 -4.79 -16.62 -1.15
CA LEU A 289 -4.68 -15.36 -0.42
C LEU A 289 -4.24 -14.21 -1.34
N LYS A 290 -3.24 -14.44 -2.20
CA LYS A 290 -2.79 -13.47 -3.19
C LYS A 290 -3.91 -13.07 -4.16
N LEU A 291 -4.70 -14.04 -4.63
CA LEU A 291 -5.83 -13.74 -5.50
C LEU A 291 -6.90 -12.92 -4.78
N LEU A 292 -7.23 -13.23 -3.52
CA LEU A 292 -8.16 -12.41 -2.72
C LEU A 292 -7.66 -10.98 -2.54
N MET A 293 -6.36 -10.77 -2.33
CA MET A 293 -5.74 -9.44 -2.25
C MET A 293 -5.82 -8.70 -3.58
N LEU A 294 -5.60 -9.40 -4.70
CA LEU A 294 -5.72 -8.82 -6.06
C LEU A 294 -7.15 -8.35 -6.37
N LEU A 295 -8.18 -9.09 -5.92
CA LEU A 295 -9.58 -8.71 -6.10
C LEU A 295 -9.97 -7.45 -5.35
N VAL A 296 -9.17 -6.99 -4.41
CA VAL A 296 -9.41 -5.75 -3.64
C VAL A 296 -8.32 -4.70 -3.84
N GLN A 297 -7.59 -4.77 -4.94
CA GLN A 297 -6.76 -3.64 -5.39
C GLN A 297 -7.65 -2.43 -5.70
N PRO A 298 -7.18 -1.19 -5.44
CA PRO A 298 -7.93 0.03 -5.75
C PRO A 298 -8.43 0.07 -7.20
N ASP A 299 -7.56 -0.25 -8.16
CA ASP A 299 -7.90 -0.28 -9.58
C ASP A 299 -9.05 -1.24 -9.91
N HIS A 300 -9.05 -2.43 -9.32
CA HIS A 300 -10.09 -3.42 -9.54
C HIS A 300 -11.43 -3.00 -8.92
N LEU A 301 -11.40 -2.47 -7.70
CA LEU A 301 -12.61 -1.96 -7.05
C LEU A 301 -13.22 -0.78 -7.81
N LEU A 302 -12.40 0.14 -8.35
CA LEU A 302 -12.89 1.23 -9.19
C LEU A 302 -13.52 0.73 -10.48
N GLN A 303 -12.98 -0.32 -11.12
CA GLN A 303 -13.58 -0.92 -12.30
C GLN A 303 -14.99 -1.47 -12.03
N ILE A 304 -15.26 -1.99 -10.84
CA ILE A 304 -16.61 -2.41 -10.43
C ILE A 304 -17.55 -1.22 -10.25
N ASN A 305 -17.01 -0.04 -9.90
CA ASN A 305 -17.77 1.20 -9.71
C ASN A 305 -17.93 2.03 -11.01
N GLN A 306 -17.32 1.62 -12.12
CA GLN A 306 -17.34 2.40 -13.36
C GLN A 306 -18.72 2.52 -13.98
N THR A 307 -18.90 3.63 -14.72
CA THR A 307 -20.16 4.20 -15.16
C THR A 307 -20.89 3.45 -16.28
N THR A 308 -20.24 2.58 -17.00
CA THR A 308 -20.92 1.62 -17.88
C THR A 308 -21.39 0.46 -17.02
N LYS A 309 -22.70 0.42 -16.77
CA LYS A 309 -23.33 -0.61 -15.90
C LYS A 309 -22.93 -2.04 -16.28
N GLU A 310 -22.64 -2.28 -17.54
CA GLU A 310 -22.29 -3.59 -18.08
C GLU A 310 -20.86 -4.01 -17.69
N ASP A 311 -19.86 -3.13 -17.86
CA ASP A 311 -18.47 -3.46 -17.54
C ASP A 311 -18.24 -3.65 -16.03
N GLY A 312 -18.83 -2.78 -15.20
CA GLY A 312 -18.76 -2.89 -13.75
C GLY A 312 -19.41 -4.18 -13.25
N TYR A 313 -20.55 -4.56 -13.81
CA TYR A 313 -21.23 -5.80 -13.47
C TYR A 313 -20.45 -7.04 -13.92
N ASN A 314 -19.86 -7.04 -15.11
CA ASN A 314 -19.03 -8.14 -15.62
C ASN A 314 -17.79 -8.35 -14.76
N ASN A 315 -17.10 -7.27 -14.36
CA ASN A 315 -15.98 -7.33 -13.43
C ASN A 315 -16.37 -7.91 -12.07
N PHE A 316 -17.55 -7.53 -11.55
CA PHE A 316 -18.09 -8.10 -10.33
C PHE A 316 -18.39 -9.60 -10.47
N ILE A 317 -19.08 -10.02 -11.53
CA ILE A 317 -19.39 -11.45 -11.78
C ILE A 317 -18.10 -12.27 -11.90
N SER A 318 -17.12 -11.78 -12.66
CA SER A 318 -15.81 -12.42 -12.77
C SER A 318 -15.15 -12.57 -11.40
N SER A 319 -15.19 -11.53 -10.56
CA SER A 319 -14.66 -11.59 -9.19
C SER A 319 -15.37 -12.63 -8.34
N MET A 320 -16.69 -12.73 -8.44
CA MET A 320 -17.47 -13.74 -7.73
C MET A 320 -17.16 -15.14 -8.20
N ASN A 321 -16.91 -15.35 -9.50
CA ASN A 321 -16.47 -16.61 -10.06
C ASN A 321 -15.09 -17.02 -9.52
N TRP A 322 -14.14 -16.08 -9.39
CA TRP A 322 -12.84 -16.32 -8.75
C TRP A 322 -12.99 -16.74 -7.28
N ILE A 323 -13.85 -16.08 -6.50
CA ILE A 323 -14.13 -16.47 -5.11
C ILE A 323 -14.74 -17.87 -5.04
N THR A 324 -15.64 -18.19 -5.95
CA THR A 324 -16.26 -19.52 -6.04
C THR A 324 -15.20 -20.57 -6.38
N ASP A 325 -14.30 -20.30 -7.31
CA ASP A 325 -13.19 -21.19 -7.68
C ASP A 325 -12.28 -21.49 -6.49
N ILE A 326 -11.88 -20.45 -5.73
CA ILE A 326 -11.12 -20.60 -4.48
C ILE A 326 -11.89 -21.46 -3.47
N SER A 327 -13.19 -21.18 -3.28
CA SER A 327 -14.03 -21.91 -2.33
C SER A 327 -14.11 -23.40 -2.65
N LEU A 328 -14.25 -23.74 -3.92
CA LEU A 328 -14.30 -25.14 -4.38
C LEU A 328 -12.96 -25.86 -4.15
N ARG A 329 -11.85 -25.21 -4.43
CA ARG A 329 -10.51 -25.79 -4.20
C ARG A 329 -10.19 -26.05 -2.72
N ASN A 330 -10.83 -25.33 -1.80
CA ASN A 330 -10.57 -25.40 -0.36
C ASN A 330 -11.66 -26.14 0.44
N ARG A 331 -12.67 -26.75 -0.21
CA ARG A 331 -13.72 -27.57 0.44
C ARG A 331 -13.28 -28.97 0.81
N ASN A 332 -12.19 -29.46 0.23
CA ASN A 332 -11.67 -30.82 0.44
C ASN A 332 -10.54 -30.81 1.53
#